data_8c9fb387eabeefeb9cefb8bac5262565
#
_entry.id   8c9fb387eabeefeb9cefb8bac5262565
#
_cell.length_a   1.000
_cell.length_b   1.000
_cell.length_c   1.000
_cell.angle_alpha   90.00
_cell.angle_beta   90.00
_cell.angle_gamma   90.00
#
_symmetry.space_group_name_H-M   'P 1'
#
loop_
_entity.id
_entity.type
_entity.pdbx_description
1 polymer ?
#
loop_
_entity_poly.entity_id
_entity_poly.type
_entity_poly.pdbx_seq_one_letter_code
_entity_poly.pdbx_strand_id
1 'polypeptide(L)' 'MRDATELDALNAIQKIQALATAASYLTATEAERQLGLDIVDLITEISTRVMGANHD' A
#
# COMPACT_ATOMS: atom_id res chain seq x y z
N MET A 1 -2.07 -1.91 -42.08
CA MET A 1 -2.25 -3.09 -41.24
C MET A 1 -1.18 -3.18 -40.16
N ARG A 2 0.08 -3.12 -40.57
CA ARG A 2 1.15 -3.21 -39.60
C ARG A 2 1.16 -2.04 -38.65
N ASP A 3 0.86 -0.86 -39.16
CA ASP A 3 0.81 0.36 -38.32
C ASP A 3 -0.27 0.24 -37.25
N ALA A 4 -1.42 -0.32 -37.59
CA ALA A 4 -2.49 -0.51 -36.61
C ALA A 4 -2.07 -1.47 -35.52
N THR A 5 -1.35 -2.53 -35.87
CA THR A 5 -0.87 -3.50 -34.91
C THR A 5 0.15 -2.88 -33.95
N GLU A 6 1.04 -2.03 -34.48
CA GLU A 6 2.03 -1.35 -33.66
C GLU A 6 1.37 -0.39 -32.69
N LEU A 7 0.34 0.34 -33.15
CA LEU A 7 -0.40 1.24 -32.29
C LEU A 7 -1.12 0.50 -31.18
N ASP A 8 -1.69 -0.67 -31.51
CA ASP A 8 -2.35 -1.49 -30.51
C ASP A 8 -1.39 -1.96 -29.44
N ALA A 9 -0.17 -2.34 -29.85
CA ALA A 9 0.86 -2.78 -28.91
C ALA A 9 1.28 -1.63 -27.99
N LEU A 10 1.47 -0.43 -28.55
CA LEU A 10 1.84 0.72 -27.74
C LEU A 10 0.74 1.08 -26.76
N ASN A 11 -0.51 1.06 -27.20
CA ASN A 11 -1.64 1.33 -26.32
C ASN A 11 -1.71 0.33 -25.19
N ALA A 12 -1.47 -0.94 -25.48
CA ALA A 12 -1.47 -1.98 -24.46
C ALA A 12 -0.37 -1.75 -23.43
N ILE A 13 0.82 -1.40 -23.90
CA ILE A 13 1.95 -1.12 -23.01
C ILE A 13 1.64 0.06 -22.12
N GLN A 14 1.07 1.13 -22.66
CA GLN A 14 0.70 2.30 -21.89
C GLN A 14 -0.32 1.96 -20.80
N LYS A 15 -1.30 1.14 -21.14
CA LYS A 15 -2.30 0.71 -20.17
C LYS A 15 -1.67 -0.15 -19.08
N ILE A 16 -0.75 -1.03 -19.46
CA ILE A 16 -0.04 -1.86 -18.48
C ILE A 16 0.77 -0.97 -17.53
N GLN A 17 1.46 0.03 -18.05
CA GLN A 17 2.23 0.94 -17.22
C GLN A 17 1.33 1.71 -16.26
N ALA A 18 0.18 2.19 -16.75
CA ALA A 18 -0.76 2.91 -15.91
C ALA A 18 -1.30 2.02 -14.78
N LEU A 19 -1.63 0.79 -15.12
CA LEU A 19 -2.13 -0.16 -14.12
C LEU A 19 -1.05 -0.53 -13.11
N ALA A 20 0.18 -0.72 -13.58
CA ALA A 20 1.30 -1.04 -12.69
C ALA A 20 1.57 0.12 -11.73
N THR A 21 1.52 1.35 -12.22
CA THR A 21 1.70 2.53 -11.39
C THR A 21 0.59 2.64 -10.34
N ALA A 22 -0.64 2.42 -10.75
CA ALA A 22 -1.78 2.45 -9.83
C ALA A 22 -1.66 1.35 -8.78
N ALA A 23 -1.26 0.15 -9.19
CA ALA A 23 -1.09 -0.96 -8.27
C ALA A 23 0.01 -0.67 -7.25
N SER A 24 1.11 -0.09 -7.69
CA SER A 24 2.21 0.29 -6.80
C SER A 24 1.76 1.31 -5.77
N TYR A 25 0.98 2.30 -6.22
CA TYR A 25 0.46 3.33 -5.32
C TYR A 25 -0.47 2.71 -4.28
N LEU A 26 -1.38 1.84 -4.71
CA LEU A 26 -2.31 1.19 -3.80
C LEU A 26 -1.58 0.31 -2.78
N THR A 27 -0.54 -0.39 -3.23
CA THR A 27 0.25 -1.22 -2.34
C THR A 27 0.98 -0.38 -1.29
N ALA A 28 1.55 0.74 -1.69
CA ALA A 28 2.23 1.64 -0.78
C ALA A 28 1.26 2.22 0.25
N THR A 29 0.06 2.62 -0.20
CA THR A 29 -0.95 3.16 0.69
C THR A 29 -1.40 2.11 1.71
N GLU A 30 -1.57 0.87 1.26
CA GLU A 30 -1.97 -0.22 2.13
C GLU A 30 -0.89 -0.52 3.16
N ALA A 31 0.38 -0.50 2.75
CA ALA A 31 1.50 -0.72 3.66
C ALA A 31 1.58 0.38 4.72
N GLU A 32 1.37 1.62 4.31
CA GLU A 32 1.36 2.75 5.25
C GLU A 32 0.23 2.62 6.25
N ARG A 33 -0.94 2.22 5.80
CA ARG A 33 -2.08 2.03 6.68
C ARG A 33 -1.82 0.91 7.68
N GLN A 34 -1.24 -0.19 7.21
CA GLN A 34 -0.91 -1.31 8.08
C GLN A 34 0.12 -0.90 9.12
N LEU A 35 1.12 -0.13 8.71
CA LEU A 35 2.13 0.38 9.63
C LEU A 35 1.49 1.25 10.71
N GLY A 36 0.56 2.11 10.31
CA GLY A 36 -0.17 2.95 11.26
C GLY A 36 -0.93 2.14 12.29
N LEU A 37 -1.62 1.09 11.85
CA LEU A 37 -2.35 0.20 12.75
C LEU A 37 -1.40 -0.51 13.71
N ASP A 38 -0.26 -0.96 13.21
CA ASP A 38 0.75 -1.62 14.03
C ASP A 38 1.29 -0.69 15.11
N ILE A 39 1.50 0.58 14.76
CA ILE A 39 1.98 1.58 15.71
C ILE A 39 0.92 1.81 16.79
N VAL A 40 -0.34 1.92 16.42
CA VAL A 40 -1.42 2.10 17.39
C VAL A 40 -1.49 0.89 18.33
N ASP A 41 -1.37 -0.31 17.79
CA ASP A 41 -1.38 -1.52 18.59
C ASP A 41 -0.23 -1.54 19.60
N LEU A 42 0.95 -1.12 19.17
CA LEU A 42 2.11 -1.06 20.04
C LEU A 42 1.91 -0.05 21.16
N ILE A 43 1.39 1.13 20.82
CA ILE A 43 1.12 2.16 21.82
C ILE A 43 0.11 1.65 22.84
N THR A 44 -0.94 0.99 22.39
CA THR A 44 -1.96 0.43 23.26
C THR A 44 -1.34 -0.62 24.20
N GLU A 45 -0.49 -1.47 23.67
CA GLU A 45 0.17 -2.51 24.45
C GLU A 45 1.07 -1.91 25.52
N ILE A 46 1.87 -0.93 25.17
CA ILE A 46 2.74 -0.25 26.12
C ILE A 46 1.93 0.46 27.20
N SER A 47 0.87 1.16 26.81
CA SER A 47 0.01 1.85 27.76
C SER A 47 -0.62 0.88 28.74
N THR A 48 -1.06 -0.26 28.27
CA THR A 48 -1.67 -1.27 29.12
C THR A 48 -0.67 -1.79 30.15
N ARG A 49 0.59 -2.02 29.72
CA ARG A 49 1.63 -2.48 30.63
C ARG A 49 1.94 -1.47 31.71
N VAL A 50 2.03 -0.19 31.32
CA VAL A 50 2.32 0.87 32.25
C VAL A 50 1.19 0.99 33.28
N MET A 51 -0.05 0.96 32.82
CA MET A 51 -1.20 1.02 33.72
C MET A 51 -1.24 -0.20 34.64
N GLY A 52 -0.93 -1.37 34.12
CA GLY A 52 -0.86 -2.58 34.92
C GLY A 52 0.20 -2.51 36.00
N ALA A 53 1.36 -1.97 35.64
CA ALA A 53 2.47 -1.83 36.59
C ALA A 53 2.11 -0.83 37.70
N ASN A 54 1.38 0.21 37.37
CA ASN A 54 0.99 1.23 38.34
C ASN A 54 -0.19 0.78 39.19
N HIS A 55 -0.87 -0.25 38.79
CA HIS A 55 -2.07 -0.70 39.46
C HIS A 55 -1.77 -1.31 40.83
N ASP A 56 -0.58 -1.76 41.01
CA ASP A 56 -0.14 -2.30 42.30
C ASP A 56 0.11 -1.19 43.31
#